data_1150cb6e38acb0b0af602c68c8117835
#
_entry.id   1150cb6e38acb0b0af602c68c8117835
#
_cell.length_a   1.000
_cell.length_b   1.000
_cell.length_c   1.000
_cell.angle_alpha   90.00
_cell.angle_beta   90.00
_cell.angle_gamma   90.00
#
_symmetry.space_group_name_H-M   'P 1'
#
loop_
_entity.id
_entity.type
_entity.pdbx_description
1 polymer ?
#
loop_
_entity_poly.entity_id
_entity_poly.type
_entity_poly.pdbx_seq_one_letter_code
_entity_poly.pdbx_strand_id
1 'polypeptide(L)'
;MTPIKIDFVSDIACPWCAVGLASLEQAIKRVGNEVSVSLHFQPFELNPNMPPEGEDIHEHLMRKYQITAGQVAQNHEHIRERGAAVGFSFNMEGRKRTYNTFDAHRLLHWAAESEDADAQRRLKWRLLSAYFAEGADPSSHEVLLSAVEQTGLDVAQATEILNTDSLGDEVRQQQQFYLSQGIHSVPAVIINDRYLVQGGQPPEAFEQALRQIVAES
;
A
#
# COMPACT_ATOMS: atom_id res chain seq x y z
N MET A 1 8.46 -4.27 26.11
CA MET A 1 7.90 -3.88 24.78
C MET A 1 6.47 -4.39 24.71
N THR A 2 5.50 -3.51 24.53
CA THR A 2 4.11 -3.89 24.32
C THR A 2 3.95 -4.45 22.91
N PRO A 3 3.42 -5.67 22.72
CA PRO A 3 3.19 -6.20 21.39
C PRO A 3 2.03 -5.45 20.72
N ILE A 4 2.23 -5.03 19.49
CA ILE A 4 1.23 -4.32 18.68
C ILE A 4 1.13 -4.98 17.31
N LYS A 5 -0.06 -5.46 16.99
CA LYS A 5 -0.42 -5.91 15.65
C LYS A 5 -0.96 -4.74 14.84
N ILE A 6 -0.48 -4.57 13.61
CA ILE A 6 -0.98 -3.55 12.70
C ILE A 6 -1.37 -4.21 11.37
N ASP A 7 -2.63 -4.08 10.99
CA ASP A 7 -3.11 -4.39 9.65
C ASP A 7 -3.20 -3.09 8.84
N PHE A 8 -2.34 -2.97 7.82
CA PHE A 8 -2.28 -1.83 6.92
C PHE A 8 -3.05 -2.15 5.64
N VAL A 9 -4.34 -1.80 5.60
CA VAL A 9 -5.19 -2.00 4.43
C VAL A 9 -4.85 -0.95 3.38
N SER A 10 -4.45 -1.38 2.18
CA SER A 10 -3.84 -0.47 1.21
C SER A 10 -3.88 -0.99 -0.22
N ASP A 11 -3.75 -0.07 -1.17
CA ASP A 11 -3.58 -0.36 -2.60
C ASP A 11 -2.24 0.18 -3.11
N ILE A 12 -1.62 -0.53 -4.07
CA ILE A 12 -0.42 -0.07 -4.79
C ILE A 12 -0.73 1.19 -5.62
N ALA A 13 -1.97 1.30 -6.14
CA ALA A 13 -2.38 2.47 -6.93
C ALA A 13 -2.70 3.73 -6.09
N CYS A 14 -2.67 3.64 -4.75
CA CYS A 14 -3.01 4.73 -3.85
C CYS A 14 -1.76 5.51 -3.38
N PRO A 15 -1.56 6.77 -3.79
CA PRO A 15 -0.41 7.56 -3.34
C PRO A 15 -0.43 7.85 -1.83
N TRP A 16 -1.62 8.02 -1.26
CA TRP A 16 -1.76 8.19 0.18
C TRP A 16 -1.35 6.96 0.99
N CYS A 17 -1.36 5.76 0.38
CA CYS A 17 -0.84 4.56 1.01
C CYS A 17 0.69 4.61 1.14
N ALA A 18 1.42 5.16 0.16
CA ALA A 18 2.86 5.37 0.28
C ALA A 18 3.18 6.41 1.37
N VAL A 19 2.46 7.55 1.39
CA VAL A 19 2.60 8.58 2.43
C VAL A 19 2.28 8.02 3.82
N GLY A 20 1.16 7.31 3.95
CA GLY A 20 0.71 6.75 5.22
C GLY A 20 1.67 5.69 5.77
N LEU A 21 2.21 4.83 4.90
CA LEU A 21 3.19 3.81 5.31
C LEU A 21 4.49 4.47 5.79
N ALA A 22 5.01 5.45 5.05
CA ALA A 22 6.20 6.19 5.46
C ALA A 22 6.01 6.92 6.80
N SER A 23 4.83 7.52 6.99
CA SER A 23 4.47 8.19 8.24
C SER A 23 4.38 7.21 9.42
N LEU A 24 3.73 6.06 9.19
CA LEU A 24 3.58 5.01 10.21
C LEU A 24 4.94 4.46 10.64
N GLU A 25 5.83 4.16 9.67
CA GLU A 25 7.16 3.65 9.98
C GLU A 25 8.02 4.66 10.75
N GLN A 26 7.90 5.97 10.44
CA GLN A 26 8.54 7.00 11.24
C GLN A 26 8.00 7.06 12.67
N ALA A 27 6.68 6.93 12.84
CA ALA A 27 6.06 6.89 14.15
C ALA A 27 6.54 5.67 14.97
N ILE A 28 6.56 4.48 14.37
CA ILE A 28 7.08 3.26 15.01
C ILE A 28 8.53 3.46 15.45
N LYS A 29 9.36 4.05 14.58
CA LYS A 29 10.77 4.36 14.91
C LYS A 29 10.90 5.35 16.07
N ARG A 30 10.02 6.37 16.16
CA ARG A 30 10.01 7.36 17.26
C ARG A 30 9.57 6.76 18.59
N VAL A 31 8.57 5.87 18.56
CA VAL A 31 8.13 5.14 19.77
C VAL A 31 9.21 4.14 20.22
N GLY A 32 9.98 3.58 19.28
CA GLY A 32 11.17 2.80 19.58
C GLY A 32 10.89 1.55 20.42
N ASN A 33 11.67 1.33 21.45
CA ASN A 33 11.62 0.10 22.28
C ASN A 33 10.39 -0.02 23.19
N GLU A 34 9.47 0.93 23.18
CA GLU A 34 8.22 0.83 23.94
C GLU A 34 7.30 -0.24 23.35
N VAL A 35 7.38 -0.47 22.04
CA VAL A 35 6.52 -1.40 21.28
C VAL A 35 7.31 -2.46 20.52
N SER A 36 6.67 -3.62 20.29
CA SER A 36 7.11 -4.64 19.34
C SER A 36 6.01 -4.78 18.29
N VAL A 37 6.25 -4.24 17.08
CA VAL A 37 5.23 -4.15 16.03
C VAL A 37 5.31 -5.33 15.07
N SER A 38 4.16 -5.98 14.84
CA SER A 38 3.92 -6.90 13.74
C SER A 38 3.05 -6.19 12.70
N LEU A 39 3.64 -5.82 11.55
CA LEU A 39 2.98 -5.07 10.49
C LEU A 39 2.62 -5.99 9.33
N HIS A 40 1.33 -6.06 9.00
CA HIS A 40 0.76 -6.88 7.93
C HIS A 40 0.08 -5.99 6.89
N PHE A 41 0.35 -6.23 5.61
CA PHE A 41 -0.29 -5.49 4.51
C PHE A 41 -1.49 -6.27 3.98
N GLN A 42 -2.64 -5.61 4.03
CA GLN A 42 -3.92 -6.20 3.65
C GLN A 42 -4.40 -5.62 2.31
N PRO A 43 -4.98 -6.45 1.44
CA PRO A 43 -5.33 -6.06 0.08
C PRO A 43 -6.58 -5.17 0.04
N PHE A 44 -6.49 -4.12 -0.80
CA PHE A 44 -7.62 -3.31 -1.22
C PHE A 44 -7.37 -2.84 -2.65
N GLU A 45 -8.36 -2.92 -3.52
CA GLU A 45 -8.28 -2.38 -4.87
C GLU A 45 -9.16 -1.14 -5.00
N LEU A 46 -8.56 0.02 -5.28
CA LEU A 46 -9.30 1.24 -5.61
C LEU A 46 -10.10 1.10 -6.90
N ASN A 47 -9.64 0.25 -7.81
CA ASN A 47 -10.16 0.09 -9.15
C ASN A 47 -10.22 -1.40 -9.54
N PRO A 48 -11.09 -2.23 -8.91
CA PRO A 48 -11.09 -3.68 -9.13
C PRO A 48 -11.51 -4.08 -10.56
N ASN A 49 -12.17 -3.17 -11.28
CA ASN A 49 -12.64 -3.37 -12.66
C ASN A 49 -11.75 -2.63 -13.68
N MET A 50 -10.50 -2.30 -13.34
CA MET A 50 -9.58 -1.65 -14.25
C MET A 50 -9.28 -2.57 -15.43
N PRO A 51 -9.39 -2.09 -16.69
CA PRO A 51 -9.05 -2.90 -17.86
C PRO A 51 -7.55 -3.24 -17.87
N PRO A 52 -7.15 -4.34 -18.56
CA PRO A 52 -5.75 -4.79 -18.58
C PRO A 52 -4.75 -3.73 -19.05
N GLU A 53 -5.15 -2.91 -20.05
CA GLU A 53 -4.33 -1.81 -20.56
C GLU A 53 -4.26 -0.60 -19.62
N GLY A 54 -5.02 -0.60 -18.54
CA GLY A 54 -5.16 0.53 -17.64
C GLY A 54 -5.90 1.71 -18.27
N GLU A 55 -5.89 2.86 -17.62
CA GLU A 55 -6.50 4.11 -18.08
C GLU A 55 -5.52 5.28 -17.95
N ASP A 56 -5.70 6.33 -18.76
CA ASP A 56 -5.00 7.59 -18.54
C ASP A 56 -5.33 8.12 -17.13
N ILE A 57 -4.29 8.49 -16.38
CA ILE A 57 -4.47 8.83 -14.96
C ILE A 57 -5.29 10.11 -14.78
N HIS A 58 -5.12 11.11 -15.65
CA HIS A 58 -5.83 12.38 -15.53
C HIS A 58 -7.31 12.21 -15.85
N GLU A 59 -7.63 11.52 -16.95
CA GLU A 59 -9.00 11.22 -17.35
C GLU A 59 -9.71 10.36 -16.29
N HIS A 60 -9.00 9.35 -15.76
CA HIS A 60 -9.52 8.50 -14.69
C HIS A 60 -9.87 9.31 -13.44
N LEU A 61 -8.95 10.15 -12.95
CA LEU A 61 -9.17 10.93 -11.73
C LEU A 61 -10.29 11.96 -11.90
N MET A 62 -10.31 12.67 -13.05
CA MET A 62 -11.37 13.62 -13.35
C MET A 62 -12.74 12.96 -13.36
N ARG A 63 -12.85 11.79 -14.01
CA ARG A 63 -14.10 11.02 -14.09
C ARG A 63 -14.52 10.44 -12.74
N LYS A 64 -13.58 9.79 -12.02
CA LYS A 64 -13.85 9.08 -10.77
C LYS A 64 -14.27 10.03 -9.64
N TYR A 65 -13.60 11.17 -9.53
CA TYR A 65 -13.80 12.11 -8.43
C TYR A 65 -14.61 13.36 -8.83
N GLN A 66 -15.06 13.45 -10.08
CA GLN A 66 -15.81 14.59 -10.61
C GLN A 66 -15.07 15.93 -10.40
N ILE A 67 -13.77 15.93 -10.64
CA ILE A 67 -12.87 17.08 -10.45
C ILE A 67 -12.29 17.57 -11.78
N THR A 68 -11.85 18.82 -11.81
CA THR A 68 -11.22 19.45 -12.98
C THR A 68 -9.74 19.08 -13.10
N ALA A 69 -9.15 19.27 -14.28
CA ALA A 69 -7.71 19.09 -14.50
C ALA A 69 -6.86 19.97 -13.56
N GLY A 70 -7.30 21.19 -13.27
CA GLY A 70 -6.64 22.08 -12.30
C GLY A 70 -6.63 21.50 -10.89
N GLN A 71 -7.74 20.89 -10.47
CA GLN A 71 -7.81 20.20 -9.16
C GLN A 71 -6.96 18.94 -9.12
N VAL A 72 -6.86 18.19 -10.24
CA VAL A 72 -5.92 17.06 -10.34
C VAL A 72 -4.48 17.55 -10.13
N ALA A 73 -4.08 18.62 -10.80
CA ALA A 73 -2.74 19.19 -10.65
C ALA A 73 -2.45 19.65 -9.21
N GLN A 74 -3.41 20.31 -8.56
CA GLN A 74 -3.29 20.72 -7.15
C GLN A 74 -3.16 19.51 -6.21
N ASN A 75 -3.96 18.46 -6.44
CA ASN A 75 -3.88 17.23 -5.66
C ASN A 75 -2.52 16.54 -5.84
N HIS A 76 -1.99 16.48 -7.07
CA HIS A 76 -0.67 15.92 -7.34
C HIS A 76 0.44 16.70 -6.61
N GLU A 77 0.39 18.02 -6.61
CA GLU A 77 1.36 18.85 -5.88
C GLU A 77 1.26 18.61 -4.37
N HIS A 78 0.06 18.59 -3.83
CA HIS A 78 -0.14 18.29 -2.41
C HIS A 78 0.40 16.89 -2.01
N ILE A 79 0.14 15.86 -2.83
CA ILE A 79 0.69 14.51 -2.61
C ILE A 79 2.22 14.54 -2.66
N ARG A 80 2.81 15.26 -3.63
CA ARG A 80 4.26 15.40 -3.77
C ARG A 80 4.89 16.03 -2.52
N GLU A 81 4.29 17.13 -2.02
CA GLU A 81 4.74 17.80 -0.80
C GLU A 81 4.65 16.89 0.43
N ARG A 82 3.52 16.20 0.60
CA ARG A 82 3.32 15.27 1.71
C ARG A 82 4.28 14.08 1.65
N GLY A 83 4.55 13.55 0.44
CA GLY A 83 5.55 12.51 0.24
C GLY A 83 6.94 12.99 0.62
N ALA A 84 7.36 14.15 0.11
CA ALA A 84 8.67 14.73 0.41
C ALA A 84 8.87 14.94 1.93
N ALA A 85 7.85 15.37 2.64
CA ALA A 85 7.87 15.55 4.09
C ALA A 85 8.15 14.26 4.87
N VAL A 86 7.80 13.10 4.30
CA VAL A 86 8.03 11.78 4.91
C VAL A 86 9.14 10.96 4.21
N GLY A 87 9.89 11.59 3.28
CA GLY A 87 11.02 10.99 2.60
C GLY A 87 10.67 10.10 1.41
N PHE A 88 9.45 10.19 0.86
CA PHE A 88 9.03 9.48 -0.34
C PHE A 88 8.91 10.45 -1.53
N SER A 89 9.66 10.18 -2.60
CA SER A 89 9.65 11.02 -3.81
C SER A 89 8.67 10.49 -4.85
N PHE A 90 7.69 11.32 -5.22
CA PHE A 90 6.73 11.02 -6.28
C PHE A 90 7.17 11.62 -7.61
N ASN A 91 7.21 10.80 -8.67
CA ASN A 91 7.33 11.21 -10.06
C ASN A 91 5.95 11.24 -10.71
N MET A 92 5.19 12.32 -10.45
CA MET A 92 3.80 12.43 -10.95
C MET A 92 3.74 12.55 -12.49
N GLU A 93 4.78 13.12 -13.12
CA GLU A 93 4.85 13.24 -14.58
C GLU A 93 5.19 11.91 -15.26
N GLY A 94 5.98 11.05 -14.61
CA GLY A 94 6.30 9.70 -15.08
C GLY A 94 5.11 8.74 -15.00
N ARG A 95 4.21 8.95 -14.04
CA ARG A 95 3.00 8.14 -13.85
C ARG A 95 1.87 8.62 -14.78
N LYS A 96 1.82 8.09 -15.98
CA LYS A 96 0.82 8.48 -16.99
C LYS A 96 -0.48 7.70 -16.95
N ARG A 97 -0.47 6.50 -16.39
CA ARG A 97 -1.62 5.59 -16.38
C ARG A 97 -1.87 5.03 -14.98
N THR A 98 -3.08 4.58 -14.76
CA THR A 98 -3.46 3.73 -13.61
C THR A 98 -3.83 2.35 -14.13
N TYR A 99 -3.52 1.32 -13.34
CA TYR A 99 -3.57 -0.08 -13.75
C TYR A 99 -4.30 -0.94 -12.73
N ASN A 100 -4.61 -2.17 -13.09
CA ASN A 100 -5.07 -3.18 -12.15
C ASN A 100 -3.94 -3.56 -11.19
N THR A 101 -4.25 -3.78 -9.93
CA THR A 101 -3.26 -4.11 -8.88
C THR A 101 -3.46 -5.49 -8.26
N PHE A 102 -4.36 -6.31 -8.83
CA PHE A 102 -4.72 -7.59 -8.24
C PHE A 102 -3.53 -8.55 -8.11
N ASP A 103 -2.75 -8.71 -9.16
CA ASP A 103 -1.57 -9.59 -9.15
C ASP A 103 -0.49 -9.11 -8.17
N ALA A 104 -0.32 -7.79 -8.02
CA ALA A 104 0.54 -7.24 -6.98
C ALA A 104 0.06 -7.61 -5.57
N HIS A 105 -1.25 -7.65 -5.34
CA HIS A 105 -1.83 -8.10 -4.07
C HIS A 105 -1.67 -9.60 -3.84
N ARG A 106 -1.73 -10.44 -4.88
CA ARG A 106 -1.45 -11.88 -4.80
C ARG A 106 0.00 -12.13 -4.37
N LEU A 107 0.94 -11.42 -4.95
CA LEU A 107 2.35 -11.52 -4.57
C LEU A 107 2.62 -11.00 -3.15
N LEU A 108 1.95 -9.93 -2.73
CA LEU A 108 2.04 -9.43 -1.35
C LEU A 108 1.45 -10.42 -0.34
N HIS A 109 0.35 -11.08 -0.71
CA HIS A 109 -0.23 -12.14 0.12
C HIS A 109 0.74 -13.32 0.29
N TRP A 110 1.30 -13.81 -0.82
CA TRP A 110 2.35 -14.84 -0.80
C TRP A 110 3.57 -14.42 0.04
N ALA A 111 4.04 -13.18 -0.11
CA ALA A 111 5.20 -12.70 0.63
C ALA A 111 4.97 -12.64 2.16
N ALA A 112 3.70 -12.54 2.60
CA ALA A 112 3.35 -12.59 4.01
C ALA A 112 3.53 -14.00 4.64
N GLU A 113 3.52 -15.05 3.82
CA GLU A 113 3.73 -16.44 4.26
C GLU A 113 5.21 -16.82 4.33
N SER A 114 6.11 -15.90 3.95
CA SER A 114 7.56 -16.11 4.04
C SER A 114 8.02 -16.22 5.50
N GLU A 115 9.03 -17.07 5.74
CA GLU A 115 9.72 -17.13 7.04
C GLU A 115 10.43 -15.80 7.39
N ASP A 116 10.73 -14.99 6.39
CA ASP A 116 11.28 -13.64 6.57
C ASP A 116 10.17 -12.64 6.85
N ALA A 117 10.04 -12.24 8.11
CA ALA A 117 8.99 -11.31 8.57
C ALA A 117 8.99 -9.94 7.85
N ASP A 118 10.11 -9.55 7.22
CA ASP A 118 10.21 -8.29 6.47
C ASP A 118 9.94 -8.45 4.96
N ALA A 119 9.73 -9.66 4.47
CA ALA A 119 9.57 -9.94 3.03
C ALA A 119 8.41 -9.16 2.41
N GLN A 120 7.23 -9.24 3.02
CA GLN A 120 6.03 -8.51 2.56
C GLN A 120 6.26 -7.00 2.55
N ARG A 121 6.89 -6.46 3.59
CA ARG A 121 7.19 -5.03 3.72
C ARG A 121 8.16 -4.56 2.64
N ARG A 122 9.25 -5.30 2.38
CA ARG A 122 10.20 -4.95 1.31
C ARG A 122 9.54 -4.95 -0.05
N LEU A 123 8.74 -5.98 -0.36
CA LEU A 123 8.01 -6.08 -1.61
C LEU A 123 7.00 -4.93 -1.74
N LYS A 124 6.26 -4.59 -0.69
CA LYS A 124 5.32 -3.46 -0.68
C LYS A 124 6.02 -2.15 -1.05
N TRP A 125 7.13 -1.84 -0.42
CA TRP A 125 7.92 -0.64 -0.72
C TRP A 125 8.47 -0.64 -2.13
N ARG A 126 8.95 -1.77 -2.63
CA ARG A 126 9.48 -1.88 -3.99
C ARG A 126 8.39 -1.63 -5.03
N LEU A 127 7.20 -2.20 -4.84
CA LEU A 127 6.05 -1.99 -5.73
C LEU A 127 5.56 -0.53 -5.73
N LEU A 128 5.46 0.09 -4.56
CA LEU A 128 5.12 1.52 -4.45
C LEU A 128 6.14 2.41 -5.15
N SER A 129 7.44 2.10 -5.00
CA SER A 129 8.52 2.84 -5.67
C SER A 129 8.49 2.64 -7.19
N ALA A 130 8.28 1.40 -7.67
CA ALA A 130 8.16 1.11 -9.09
C ALA A 130 7.05 1.96 -9.74
N TYR A 131 5.88 1.99 -9.12
CA TYR A 131 4.74 2.72 -9.68
C TYR A 131 4.88 4.25 -9.51
N PHE A 132 5.17 4.74 -8.30
CA PHE A 132 5.12 6.17 -8.02
C PHE A 132 6.40 6.94 -8.29
N ALA A 133 7.57 6.33 -8.18
CA ALA A 133 8.84 6.99 -8.42
C ALA A 133 9.39 6.71 -9.83
N GLU A 134 9.18 5.50 -10.36
CA GLU A 134 9.73 5.07 -11.64
C GLU A 134 8.69 5.12 -12.78
N GLY A 135 7.38 5.20 -12.46
CA GLY A 135 6.30 5.22 -13.44
C GLY A 135 6.06 3.87 -14.12
N ALA A 136 6.52 2.78 -13.50
CA ALA A 136 6.37 1.43 -14.03
C ALA A 136 4.92 0.93 -13.89
N ASP A 137 4.54 -0.03 -14.72
CA ASP A 137 3.23 -0.65 -14.73
C ASP A 137 3.13 -1.75 -13.65
N PRO A 138 2.36 -1.57 -12.55
CA PRO A 138 2.23 -2.57 -11.49
C PRO A 138 1.34 -3.75 -11.84
N SER A 139 0.77 -3.82 -13.05
CA SER A 139 0.07 -4.98 -13.59
C SER A 139 0.96 -5.84 -14.50
N SER A 140 2.12 -5.32 -14.93
CA SER A 140 3.07 -6.06 -15.76
C SER A 140 3.78 -7.15 -14.95
N HIS A 141 3.66 -8.41 -15.41
CA HIS A 141 4.39 -9.53 -14.79
C HIS A 141 5.92 -9.31 -14.79
N GLU A 142 6.47 -8.67 -15.82
CA GLU A 142 7.90 -8.33 -15.87
C GLU A 142 8.28 -7.38 -14.73
N VAL A 143 7.50 -6.33 -14.48
CA VAL A 143 7.72 -5.37 -13.38
C VAL A 143 7.54 -6.05 -12.02
N LEU A 144 6.52 -6.88 -11.87
CA LEU A 144 6.25 -7.62 -10.65
C LEU A 144 7.38 -8.61 -10.31
N LEU A 145 7.84 -9.40 -11.28
CA LEU A 145 8.94 -10.35 -11.09
C LEU A 145 10.27 -9.65 -10.81
N SER A 146 10.54 -8.52 -11.46
CA SER A 146 11.69 -7.67 -11.15
C SER A 146 11.64 -7.14 -9.71
N ALA A 147 10.46 -6.75 -9.23
CA ALA A 147 10.29 -6.32 -7.84
C ALA A 147 10.54 -7.47 -6.84
N VAL A 148 10.08 -8.68 -7.16
CA VAL A 148 10.32 -9.90 -6.38
C VAL A 148 11.83 -10.20 -6.30
N GLU A 149 12.53 -10.20 -7.43
CA GLU A 149 13.98 -10.43 -7.51
C GLU A 149 14.76 -9.43 -6.66
N GLN A 150 14.46 -8.12 -6.82
CA GLN A 150 15.14 -7.04 -6.09
C GLN A 150 14.92 -7.10 -4.58
N THR A 151 13.88 -7.78 -4.12
CA THR A 151 13.59 -7.97 -2.69
C THR A 151 14.10 -9.29 -2.13
N GLY A 152 14.75 -10.11 -2.96
CA GLY A 152 15.36 -11.38 -2.56
C GLY A 152 14.36 -12.51 -2.35
N LEU A 153 13.15 -12.37 -2.90
CA LEU A 153 12.11 -13.41 -2.88
C LEU A 153 12.28 -14.39 -4.04
N ASP A 154 11.62 -15.55 -3.97
CA ASP A 154 11.71 -16.61 -4.98
C ASP A 154 10.95 -16.24 -6.26
N VAL A 155 11.71 -15.92 -7.31
CA VAL A 155 11.16 -15.55 -8.64
C VAL A 155 10.42 -16.72 -9.30
N ALA A 156 10.85 -17.96 -9.07
CA ALA A 156 10.21 -19.13 -9.66
C ALA A 156 8.80 -19.35 -9.06
N GLN A 157 8.66 -19.25 -7.74
CA GLN A 157 7.36 -19.32 -7.09
C GLN A 157 6.46 -18.14 -7.50
N ALA A 158 6.99 -16.92 -7.55
CA ALA A 158 6.22 -15.76 -8.02
C ALA A 158 5.73 -15.93 -9.47
N THR A 159 6.58 -16.51 -10.33
CA THR A 159 6.20 -16.81 -11.73
C THR A 159 5.07 -17.83 -11.80
N GLU A 160 5.10 -18.87 -10.96
CA GLU A 160 4.01 -19.85 -10.87
C GLU A 160 2.70 -19.20 -10.41
N ILE A 161 2.75 -18.35 -9.38
CA ILE A 161 1.59 -17.61 -8.89
C ILE A 161 0.99 -16.75 -10.01
N LEU A 162 1.81 -15.98 -10.73
CA LEU A 162 1.34 -15.09 -11.79
C LEU A 162 0.79 -15.82 -13.02
N ASN A 163 1.27 -17.03 -13.32
CA ASN A 163 0.81 -17.85 -14.44
C ASN A 163 -0.42 -18.72 -14.11
N THR A 164 -0.90 -18.70 -12.88
CA THR A 164 -2.05 -19.46 -12.39
C THR A 164 -3.03 -18.55 -11.66
N ASP A 165 -4.16 -19.09 -11.21
CA ASP A 165 -5.11 -18.38 -10.34
C ASP A 165 -4.78 -18.53 -8.84
N SER A 166 -3.59 -19.04 -8.49
CA SER A 166 -3.17 -19.26 -7.11
C SER A 166 -3.30 -18.00 -6.26
N LEU A 167 -3.79 -18.14 -5.02
CA LEU A 167 -4.04 -17.07 -4.04
C LEU A 167 -5.08 -16.02 -4.47
N GLY A 168 -5.76 -16.24 -5.60
CA GLY A 168 -6.79 -15.32 -6.08
C GLY A 168 -7.99 -15.26 -5.15
N ASP A 169 -8.51 -16.41 -4.75
CA ASP A 169 -9.67 -16.51 -3.87
C ASP A 169 -9.35 -15.98 -2.46
N GLU A 170 -8.17 -16.26 -1.92
CA GLU A 170 -7.71 -15.79 -0.62
C GLU A 170 -7.63 -14.27 -0.59
N VAL A 171 -7.05 -13.65 -1.60
CA VAL A 171 -6.97 -12.19 -1.72
C VAL A 171 -8.37 -11.58 -1.84
N ARG A 172 -9.26 -12.16 -2.64
CA ARG A 172 -10.66 -11.70 -2.76
C ARG A 172 -11.42 -11.83 -1.44
N GLN A 173 -11.25 -12.93 -0.70
CA GLN A 173 -11.86 -13.12 0.61
C GLN A 173 -11.37 -12.08 1.62
N GLN A 174 -10.07 -11.78 1.64
CA GLN A 174 -9.51 -10.73 2.50
C GLN A 174 -10.08 -9.35 2.15
N GLN A 175 -10.15 -9.01 0.86
CA GLN A 175 -10.77 -7.74 0.42
C GLN A 175 -12.22 -7.63 0.88
N GLN A 176 -13.01 -8.70 0.71
CA GLN A 176 -14.40 -8.75 1.14
C GLN A 176 -14.53 -8.64 2.66
N PHE A 177 -13.63 -9.26 3.41
CA PHE A 177 -13.59 -9.12 4.87
C PHE A 177 -13.44 -7.65 5.27
N TYR A 178 -12.44 -6.92 4.76
CA TYR A 178 -12.25 -5.51 5.12
C TYR A 178 -13.38 -4.61 4.64
N LEU A 179 -13.95 -4.87 3.46
CA LEU A 179 -15.14 -4.16 2.99
C LEU A 179 -16.34 -4.39 3.93
N SER A 180 -16.54 -5.60 4.43
CA SER A 180 -17.61 -5.93 5.39
C SER A 180 -17.40 -5.28 6.76
N GLN A 181 -16.16 -4.97 7.13
CA GLN A 181 -15.82 -4.20 8.32
C GLN A 181 -15.96 -2.67 8.13
N GLY A 182 -16.48 -2.23 6.99
CA GLY A 182 -16.71 -0.80 6.70
C GLY A 182 -15.48 -0.06 6.18
N ILE A 183 -14.41 -0.75 5.76
CA ILE A 183 -13.25 -0.13 5.14
C ILE A 183 -13.55 0.09 3.65
N HIS A 184 -13.89 1.32 3.29
CA HIS A 184 -14.22 1.74 1.92
C HIS A 184 -13.21 2.72 1.32
N SER A 185 -12.17 3.06 2.05
CA SER A 185 -11.10 3.96 1.60
C SER A 185 -9.75 3.57 2.22
N VAL A 186 -8.67 3.88 1.53
CA VAL A 186 -7.30 3.52 1.94
C VAL A 186 -6.37 4.74 1.90
N PRO A 187 -5.28 4.73 2.72
CA PRO A 187 -4.94 3.68 3.66
C PRO A 187 -5.86 3.65 4.88
N ALA A 188 -6.09 2.45 5.41
CA ALA A 188 -6.73 2.25 6.70
C ALA A 188 -5.80 1.41 7.58
N VAL A 189 -5.44 1.93 8.76
CA VAL A 189 -4.51 1.32 9.68
C VAL A 189 -5.27 0.81 10.89
N ILE A 190 -5.36 -0.50 11.02
CA ILE A 190 -6.09 -1.17 12.11
C ILE A 190 -5.04 -1.65 13.11
N ILE A 191 -5.14 -1.19 14.36
CA ILE A 191 -4.19 -1.52 15.41
C ILE A 191 -4.89 -2.41 16.46
N ASN A 192 -4.28 -3.57 16.73
CA ASN A 192 -4.78 -4.58 17.67
C ASN A 192 -6.23 -4.98 17.41
N ASP A 193 -6.65 -5.07 16.14
CA ASP A 193 -8.01 -5.42 15.68
C ASP A 193 -9.13 -4.53 16.28
N ARG A 194 -8.77 -3.36 16.81
CA ARG A 194 -9.67 -2.50 17.61
C ARG A 194 -9.64 -1.03 17.22
N TYR A 195 -8.47 -0.47 17.00
CA TYR A 195 -8.32 0.98 16.75
C TYR A 195 -8.11 1.21 15.27
N LEU A 196 -8.85 2.16 14.71
CA LEU A 196 -8.76 2.51 13.28
C LEU A 196 -8.21 3.93 13.11
N VAL A 197 -7.12 4.05 12.35
CA VAL A 197 -6.60 5.34 11.87
C VAL A 197 -6.74 5.37 10.36
N GLN A 198 -7.53 6.30 9.83
CA GLN A 198 -7.80 6.41 8.39
C GLN A 198 -6.97 7.49 7.72
N GLY A 199 -6.58 7.23 6.47
CA GLY A 199 -5.87 8.17 5.60
C GLY A 199 -4.36 8.26 5.86
N GLY A 200 -3.67 8.95 4.96
CA GLY A 200 -2.23 9.20 5.06
C GLY A 200 -1.92 10.26 6.13
N GLN A 201 -2.15 9.94 7.39
CA GLN A 201 -1.91 10.82 8.53
C GLN A 201 -0.41 11.18 8.66
N PRO A 202 -0.07 12.31 9.29
CA PRO A 202 1.32 12.64 9.59
C PRO A 202 1.90 11.72 10.67
N PRO A 203 3.24 11.59 10.76
CA PRO A 203 3.90 10.72 11.74
C PRO A 203 3.46 10.98 13.18
N GLU A 204 3.21 12.23 13.54
CA GLU A 204 2.80 12.65 14.89
C GLU A 204 1.44 12.04 15.29
N ALA A 205 0.51 11.92 14.35
CA ALA A 205 -0.80 11.33 14.62
C ALA A 205 -0.69 9.81 14.87
N PHE A 206 0.13 9.11 14.11
CA PHE A 206 0.41 7.67 14.35
C PHE A 206 1.17 7.47 15.67
N GLU A 207 2.16 8.32 15.95
CA GLU A 207 2.91 8.25 17.21
C GLU A 207 2.00 8.44 18.41
N GLN A 208 1.11 9.44 18.37
CA GLN A 208 0.14 9.69 19.44
C GLN A 208 -0.78 8.47 19.65
N ALA A 209 -1.30 7.89 18.57
CA ALA A 209 -2.16 6.70 18.63
C ALA A 209 -1.42 5.51 19.26
N LEU A 210 -0.18 5.24 18.85
CA LEU A 210 0.63 4.14 19.39
C LEU A 210 0.91 4.34 20.88
N ARG A 211 1.31 5.55 21.31
CA ARG A 211 1.58 5.85 22.72
C ARG A 211 0.33 5.74 23.60
N GLN A 212 -0.83 6.18 23.06
CA GLN A 212 -2.10 6.02 23.78
C GLN A 212 -2.43 4.55 23.98
N ILE A 213 -2.28 3.70 22.95
CA ILE A 213 -2.54 2.26 23.04
C ILE A 213 -1.61 1.60 24.06
N VAL A 214 -0.33 1.99 24.09
CA VAL A 214 0.64 1.49 25.08
C VAL A 214 0.21 1.87 26.51
N ALA A 215 -0.29 3.09 26.69
CA ALA A 215 -0.73 3.56 28.01
C ALA A 215 -2.03 2.88 28.52
N GLU A 216 -2.84 2.32 27.60
CA GLU A 216 -4.08 1.60 27.92
C GLU A 216 -3.87 0.08 28.10
N SER A 217 -2.66 -0.44 27.82
CA SER A 217 -2.29 -1.87 27.87
C SER A 217 -1.68 -2.24 29.20
#